data_6e46009fdd283b9bea8b88e8f3cbda55
#
_entry.id   6e46009fdd283b9bea8b88e8f3cbda55
#
_cell.length_a   1.000
_cell.length_b   1.000
_cell.length_c   1.000
_cell.angle_alpha   90.00
_cell.angle_beta   90.00
_cell.angle_gamma   90.00
#
_symmetry.space_group_name_H-M   'P 1'
#
loop_
_entity.id
_entity.type
_entity.pdbx_description
1 polymer ?
#
loop_
_entity_poly.entity_id
_entity_poly.type
_entity_poly.pdbx_seq_one_letter_code
_entity_poly.pdbx_strand_id
1 'polypeptide(L)'
;MYTEQDASQKQNKPLISFIIPYYNVPAELLRDSLESIINLSLSDDEYEIILIDDGSEISPKEIICKYKNIRYLYQNNQGPGAARNLGIDNAKG
;
A
#
# COMPACT_ATOMS: atom_id res chain seq x y z
N MET A 1 20.28 18.96 -0.59
CA MET A 1 19.93 18.61 -0.97
C MET A 1 19.84 18.04 -1.36
N TYR A 2 19.67 17.91 -1.36
CA TYR A 2 19.24 17.17 -1.79
C TYR A 2 19.84 16.91 -2.30
N THR A 3 20.25 16.87 -2.37
CA THR A 3 20.54 16.54 -2.93
C THR A 3 20.80 16.10 -3.70
N GLU A 4 21.33 16.27 -3.96
CA GLU A 4 21.31 15.80 -4.66
C GLU A 4 21.57 14.97 -5.06
N GLN A 5 21.94 14.83 -4.73
CA GLN A 5 21.94 13.95 -4.92
C GLN A 5 21.76 13.27 -5.13
N ASP A 6 21.66 13.44 -4.77
CA ASP A 6 21.15 12.75 -4.83
C ASP A 6 20.42 12.41 -5.43
N ALA A 7 20.52 13.00 -5.62
CA ALA A 7 19.58 12.71 -6.31
C ALA A 7 19.47 11.63 -7.01
N SER A 8 19.94 11.40 -7.55
CA SER A 8 19.74 10.32 -8.21
C SER A 8 19.67 9.16 -7.43
N GLN A 9 19.83 9.24 -6.52
CA GLN A 9 19.65 8.24 -5.84
C GLN A 9 18.57 8.21 -5.28
N LYS A 10 17.96 8.89 -5.53
CA LYS A 10 16.97 8.78 -5.17
C LYS A 10 16.36 7.92 -5.41
N GLN A 11 16.57 7.63 -5.32
CA GLN A 11 16.20 6.92 -5.59
C GLN A 11 15.12 6.42 -5.89
N ASN A 12 14.56 6.14 -5.74
CA ASN A 12 13.44 5.30 -6.04
C ASN A 12 12.69 4.86 -4.82
N LYS A 13 13.00 5.44 -3.72
CA LYS A 13 12.32 5.19 -2.46
C LYS A 13 11.16 6.14 -2.29
N PRO A 14 9.95 5.62 -2.01
CA PRO A 14 8.84 6.51 -1.72
C PRO A 14 9.04 7.23 -0.38
N LEU A 15 8.43 8.39 -0.24
CA LEU A 15 8.45 9.13 1.01
C LEU A 15 7.44 8.60 2.01
N ILE A 16 6.36 8.02 1.53
CA ILE A 16 5.24 7.59 2.35
C ILE A 16 4.82 6.19 1.94
N SER A 17 4.61 5.33 2.93
CA SER A 17 4.02 4.01 2.70
C SER A 17 2.67 3.97 3.40
N PHE A 18 1.61 3.78 2.62
CA PHE A 18 0.27 3.59 3.16
C PHE A 18 0.03 2.10 3.35
N ILE A 19 -0.24 1.70 4.57
CA ILE A 19 -0.40 0.29 4.91
C ILE A 19 -1.88 0.02 5.15
N ILE A 20 -2.44 -0.87 4.35
CA ILE A 20 -3.86 -1.20 4.41
C ILE A 20 -4.02 -2.67 4.78
N PRO A 21 -4.35 -2.96 6.05
CA PRO A 21 -4.74 -4.31 6.41
C PRO A 21 -6.12 -4.59 5.82
N TYR A 22 -6.27 -5.75 5.22
CA TYR A 22 -7.49 -6.09 4.51
C TYR A 22 -7.96 -7.48 4.94
N TYR A 23 -9.22 -7.58 5.38
CA TYR A 23 -9.81 -8.85 5.71
C TYR A 23 -11.32 -8.76 5.49
N ASN A 24 -11.80 -9.38 4.42
CA ASN A 24 -13.23 -9.43 4.07
C ASN A 24 -13.89 -8.04 4.10
N VAL A 25 -13.16 -7.03 3.64
CA VAL A 25 -13.66 -5.66 3.59
C VAL A 25 -14.55 -5.51 2.36
N PRO A 26 -15.72 -4.85 2.50
CA PRO A 26 -16.55 -4.58 1.32
C PRO A 26 -15.78 -3.80 0.27
N ALA A 27 -16.03 -4.13 -0.99
CA ALA A 27 -15.30 -3.53 -2.12
C ALA A 27 -15.40 -2.01 -2.11
N GLU A 28 -16.57 -1.46 -1.75
CA GLU A 28 -16.75 -0.03 -1.72
C GLU A 28 -15.82 0.66 -0.73
N LEU A 29 -15.62 0.06 0.43
CA LEU A 29 -14.75 0.64 1.45
C LEU A 29 -13.30 0.60 1.01
N LEU A 30 -12.90 -0.47 0.34
CA LEU A 30 -11.54 -0.54 -0.19
C LEU A 30 -11.34 0.54 -1.26
N ARG A 31 -12.30 0.68 -2.18
CA ARG A 31 -12.20 1.72 -3.20
C ARG A 31 -12.13 3.11 -2.58
N ASP A 32 -12.95 3.37 -1.56
CA ASP A 32 -12.92 4.66 -0.89
C ASP A 32 -11.56 4.96 -0.29
N SER A 33 -10.94 3.97 0.33
CA SER A 33 -9.60 4.14 0.89
C SER A 33 -8.58 4.47 -0.18
N LEU A 34 -8.62 3.73 -1.30
CA LEU A 34 -7.68 3.95 -2.38
C LEU A 34 -7.89 5.31 -3.04
N GLU A 35 -9.16 5.70 -3.24
CA GLU A 35 -9.46 7.01 -3.82
C GLU A 35 -9.02 8.14 -2.91
N SER A 36 -9.12 7.96 -1.60
CA SER A 36 -8.64 8.97 -0.64
C SER A 36 -7.15 9.22 -0.80
N ILE A 37 -6.38 8.15 -1.02
CA ILE A 37 -4.94 8.29 -1.22
C ILE A 37 -4.66 9.00 -2.54
N ILE A 38 -5.35 8.62 -3.61
CA ILE A 38 -5.18 9.25 -4.90
C ILE A 38 -5.50 10.74 -4.85
N ASN A 39 -6.54 11.10 -4.09
CA ASN A 39 -6.96 12.48 -3.97
C ASN A 39 -5.98 13.36 -3.19
N LEU A 40 -4.95 12.77 -2.59
CA LEU A 40 -3.87 13.54 -1.99
C LEU A 40 -2.97 14.19 -3.03
N SER A 41 -3.09 13.77 -4.28
CA SER A 41 -2.34 14.35 -5.41
C SER A 41 -0.84 14.21 -5.27
N LEU A 42 -0.39 13.11 -4.67
CA LEU A 42 1.03 12.81 -4.58
C LEU A 42 1.52 12.31 -5.94
N SER A 43 2.77 12.58 -6.27
CA SER A 43 3.34 12.01 -7.48
C SER A 43 3.68 10.54 -7.27
N ASP A 44 3.78 9.81 -8.37
CA ASP A 44 3.91 8.36 -8.33
C ASP A 44 5.14 7.87 -7.57
N ASP A 45 6.19 8.67 -7.53
CA ASP A 45 7.41 8.30 -6.84
C ASP A 45 7.44 8.75 -5.38
N GLU A 46 6.38 9.42 -4.91
CA GLU A 46 6.32 9.87 -3.53
C GLU A 46 5.67 8.88 -2.59
N TYR A 47 4.95 7.91 -3.11
CA TYR A 47 4.21 7.00 -2.24
C TYR A 47 4.16 5.58 -2.77
N GLU A 48 3.89 4.67 -1.87
CA GLU A 48 3.51 3.31 -2.20
C GLU A 48 2.33 2.92 -1.33
N ILE A 49 1.56 1.95 -1.79
CA ILE A 49 0.48 1.38 -1.01
C ILE A 49 0.80 -0.10 -0.80
N ILE A 50 0.75 -0.55 0.44
CA ILE A 50 0.95 -1.97 0.75
C ILE A 50 -0.35 -2.49 1.31
N LEU A 51 -0.99 -3.37 0.55
CA LEU A 51 -2.23 -3.99 0.99
C LEU A 51 -1.91 -5.40 1.46
N ILE A 52 -2.23 -5.67 2.71
CA ILE A 52 -1.98 -6.98 3.30
C ILE A 52 -3.31 -7.70 3.45
N ASP A 53 -3.49 -8.73 2.65
CA ASP A 53 -4.68 -9.55 2.69
C ASP A 53 -4.49 -10.61 3.76
N ASP A 54 -5.25 -10.50 4.83
CA ASP A 54 -5.14 -11.38 5.99
C ASP A 54 -6.06 -12.59 5.86
N GLY A 55 -6.02 -13.24 4.70
CA GLY A 55 -6.76 -14.47 4.49
C GLY A 55 -8.21 -14.26 4.11
N SER A 56 -8.52 -13.24 3.34
CA SER A 56 -9.89 -12.98 2.90
C SER A 56 -10.42 -14.09 2.02
N GLU A 57 -11.71 -14.33 2.10
CA GLU A 57 -12.37 -15.31 1.26
C GLU A 57 -12.39 -14.90 -0.21
N ILE A 58 -12.57 -13.62 -0.45
CA ILE A 58 -12.57 -13.07 -1.81
C ILE A 58 -11.37 -12.16 -1.95
N SER A 59 -10.52 -12.44 -2.93
CA SER A 59 -9.31 -11.68 -3.16
C SER A 59 -9.64 -10.26 -3.62
N PRO A 60 -8.91 -9.25 -3.14
CA PRO A 60 -9.11 -7.88 -3.61
C PRO A 60 -8.40 -7.59 -4.94
N LYS A 61 -7.81 -8.59 -5.58
CA LYS A 61 -6.94 -8.36 -6.74
C LYS A 61 -7.66 -7.69 -7.90
N GLU A 62 -8.94 -8.00 -8.12
CA GLU A 62 -9.68 -7.36 -9.20
C GLU A 62 -9.86 -5.87 -8.98
N ILE A 63 -9.94 -5.46 -7.72
CA ILE A 63 -10.08 -4.05 -7.41
C ILE A 63 -8.75 -3.34 -7.54
N ILE A 64 -7.71 -3.90 -6.91
CA ILE A 64 -6.44 -3.21 -6.83
C ILE A 64 -5.69 -3.17 -8.15
N CYS A 65 -6.00 -4.06 -9.10
CA CYS A 65 -5.33 -4.04 -10.40
C CYS A 65 -5.61 -2.77 -11.19
N LYS A 66 -6.60 -2.00 -10.80
CA LYS A 66 -6.95 -0.74 -11.47
C LYS A 66 -6.19 0.46 -10.92
N TYR A 67 -5.40 0.24 -9.88
CA TYR A 67 -4.66 1.31 -9.21
C TYR A 67 -3.17 1.04 -9.37
N LYS A 68 -2.36 2.09 -9.28
CA LYS A 68 -0.91 1.93 -9.38
C LYS A 68 -0.27 2.10 -8.01
N ASN A 69 1.00 1.71 -7.94
CA ASN A 69 1.81 1.82 -6.72
C ASN A 69 1.33 0.97 -5.57
N ILE A 70 0.64 -0.14 -5.88
CA ILE A 70 0.14 -1.05 -4.85
C ILE A 70 0.95 -2.33 -4.88
N ARG A 71 1.46 -2.73 -3.72
CA ARG A 71 2.01 -4.07 -3.51
C ARG A 71 1.01 -4.88 -2.72
N TYR A 72 0.75 -6.08 -3.19
CA TYR A 72 -0.18 -7.00 -2.55
C TYR A 72 0.60 -8.06 -1.80
N LEU A 73 0.33 -8.19 -0.51
CA LEU A 73 0.92 -9.22 0.33
C LEU A 73 -0.21 -10.05 0.93
N TYR A 74 0.04 -11.33 1.10
CA TYR A 74 -0.95 -12.24 1.63
C TYR A 74 -0.39 -12.95 2.85
N GLN A 75 -1.24 -13.15 3.86
CA GLN A 75 -0.90 -14.00 5.00
C GLN A 75 -2.14 -14.78 5.41
N ASN A 76 -1.96 -15.92 6.05
CA ASN A 76 -3.07 -16.65 6.64
C ASN A 76 -3.57 -15.85 7.83
N ASN A 77 -4.88 -15.88 8.02
CA ASN A 77 -5.57 -15.08 9.04
C ASN A 77 -4.81 -15.05 10.37
N GLN A 78 -4.11 -13.96 10.64
CA GLN A 78 -3.31 -13.78 11.85
C GLN A 78 -3.71 -12.53 12.61
N GLY A 79 -4.68 -11.79 12.10
CA GLY A 79 -5.21 -10.61 12.76
C GLY A 79 -4.64 -9.31 12.22
N PRO A 80 -5.33 -8.20 12.48
CA PRO A 80 -4.95 -6.89 11.91
C PRO A 80 -3.61 -6.38 12.44
N GLY A 81 -3.23 -6.72 13.67
CA GLY A 81 -1.93 -6.32 14.20
C GLY A 81 -0.80 -6.96 13.44
N ALA A 82 -0.91 -8.28 13.16
CA ALA A 82 0.11 -8.99 12.39
C ALA A 82 0.17 -8.47 10.96
N ALA A 83 -0.98 -8.17 10.36
CA ALA A 83 -1.03 -7.62 9.01
C ALA A 83 -0.32 -6.26 8.96
N ARG A 84 -0.59 -5.41 9.91
CA ARG A 84 0.06 -4.09 9.97
C ARG A 84 1.57 -4.23 10.12
N ASN A 85 2.01 -5.14 10.97
CA ASN A 85 3.44 -5.36 11.17
C ASN A 85 4.11 -5.86 9.90
N LEU A 86 3.44 -6.77 9.18
CA LEU A 86 3.98 -7.23 7.91
C LEU A 86 4.13 -6.08 6.93
N GLY A 87 3.15 -5.20 6.89
CA GLY A 87 3.23 -4.02 6.04
C GLY A 87 4.38 -3.12 6.42
N ILE A 88 4.56 -2.86 7.70
CA ILE A 88 5.65 -2.02 8.19
C ILE A 88 7.00 -2.64 7.83
N ASP A 89 7.14 -3.94 8.00
CA ASP A 89 8.40 -4.64 7.69
C ASP A 89 8.74 -4.55 6.21
N ASN A 90 7.75 -4.39 5.35
CA ASN A 90 7.95 -4.32 3.91
C ASN A 90 7.92 -2.89 3.37
N ALA A 91 7.66 -1.91 4.21
CA ALA A 91 7.55 -0.53 3.78
C ALA A 91 8.91 0.04 3.41
N LYS A 92 8.91 0.87 2.37
CA LYS A 92 10.11 1.55 1.89
C LYS A 92 10.06 3.04 2.13
N GLY A 93 8.89 3.53 2.49
CA GLY A 93 8.71 4.93 2.80
C GLY A 93 8.89 5.27 4.26
#